data_615b671f8b4b6b0d6bd56c362eaa1be7
#
_entry.id   615b671f8b4b6b0d6bd56c362eaa1be7
#
_cell.length_a   1.000
_cell.length_b   1.000
_cell.length_c   1.000
_cell.angle_alpha   90.00
_cell.angle_beta   90.00
_cell.angle_gamma   90.00
#
_symmetry.space_group_name_H-M   'P 1'
#
loop_
_entity.id
_entity.type
_entity.pdbx_description
1 polymer ?
#
loop_
_entity_poly.entity_id
_entity_poly.type
_entity_poly.pdbx_seq_one_letter_code
_entity_poly.pdbx_strand_id
1 'polypeptide(L)'
;IIKQLQKKKGIYIMYNFDEIIDRRHTNAMNTDGFRDYIFHADETMTFPYKDEEFIRMWVADMEFATPDVVIDGMRERLDKRIFGYTRVFEKSYYDAFSAWCQRRYGWTFDRKELVMSNGIIPALYEMVEYICKPDEKVLFLTPSYAYFKYAADFNKRDYVCSDLINENGRYYIDFADLEKKAADEKTTLFILCNPHNPSGRVWTEDELKKMAEIIEKNNMWVISDEIHCDLIRCNQKHIPLGKVMPDYKRLVTCMAPSKTFNLAGMMISNVIIRDEGLKATWLSRHYNFDNPLSIAAAQAAYEKGETWLEELRVYLDKNFKFTQDYLAEHLPKAKFRISEATYLAWVDLNAYFEPDEHLPLFFAYKAGVLLEGGNMFVQNSDGFIRLNLACPKATLEEGLKRICEAVNTKHTEKYLGE
;
A
#
# COMPACT_ATOMS: atom_id res chain seq x y z
N ILE A 1 -11.28 -25.59 -22.88
CA ILE A 1 -10.07 -26.04 -22.15
C ILE A 1 -10.45 -26.17 -20.69
N ILE A 2 -10.44 -27.39 -20.19
CA ILE A 2 -10.94 -27.83 -18.90
C ILE A 2 -10.05 -27.25 -17.79
N LYS A 3 -10.62 -26.36 -16.94
CA LYS A 3 -9.99 -25.96 -15.67
C LYS A 3 -9.86 -27.22 -14.79
N GLN A 4 -8.65 -27.69 -14.55
CA GLN A 4 -8.40 -28.79 -13.62
C GLN A 4 -8.72 -28.30 -12.20
N LEU A 5 -9.85 -28.73 -11.70
CA LEU A 5 -10.26 -28.55 -10.30
C LEU A 5 -9.39 -29.46 -9.42
N GLN A 6 -8.41 -28.90 -8.76
CA GLN A 6 -7.67 -29.62 -7.71
C GLN A 6 -8.46 -29.60 -6.41
N LYS A 7 -9.08 -30.72 -6.09
CA LYS A 7 -9.81 -30.95 -4.85
C LYS A 7 -8.83 -31.30 -3.74
N LYS A 8 -8.37 -30.30 -2.96
CA LYS A 8 -7.67 -30.55 -1.69
C LYS A 8 -8.54 -30.04 -0.53
N LYS A 9 -9.04 -30.96 0.28
CA LYS A 9 -9.76 -30.71 1.56
C LYS A 9 -10.96 -29.76 1.47
N GLY A 10 -11.83 -29.91 0.48
CA GLY A 10 -13.09 -29.18 0.41
C GLY A 10 -13.00 -27.70 0.00
N ILE A 11 -11.81 -27.16 -0.30
CA ILE A 11 -11.61 -25.81 -0.84
C ILE A 11 -11.40 -25.94 -2.34
N TYR A 12 -12.28 -25.35 -3.15
CA TYR A 12 -12.12 -25.24 -4.59
C TYR A 12 -11.27 -23.99 -4.85
N ILE A 13 -9.99 -24.17 -5.27
CA ILE A 13 -9.15 -23.08 -5.75
C ILE A 13 -9.57 -22.78 -7.19
N MET A 14 -10.09 -21.57 -7.42
CA MET A 14 -10.60 -21.14 -8.72
C MET A 14 -9.56 -20.33 -9.51
N TYR A 15 -8.64 -19.64 -8.81
CA TYR A 15 -7.64 -18.76 -9.41
C TYR A 15 -6.23 -19.34 -9.33
N ASN A 16 -5.43 -19.12 -10.38
CA ASN A 16 -4.05 -19.59 -10.46
C ASN A 16 -3.09 -18.43 -10.14
N PHE A 17 -2.61 -18.36 -8.90
CA PHE A 17 -1.62 -17.38 -8.47
C PHE A 17 -0.16 -17.83 -8.73
N ASP A 18 0.07 -19.01 -9.29
CA ASP A 18 1.39 -19.48 -9.72
C ASP A 18 1.66 -19.20 -11.20
N GLU A 19 0.74 -18.53 -11.92
CA GLU A 19 0.94 -18.13 -13.31
C GLU A 19 2.00 -17.02 -13.37
N ILE A 20 2.99 -17.22 -14.25
CA ILE A 20 4.01 -16.21 -14.56
C ILE A 20 3.53 -15.40 -15.77
N ILE A 21 3.31 -14.11 -15.55
CA ILE A 21 2.82 -13.19 -16.59
C ILE A 21 3.97 -12.30 -17.04
N ASP A 22 4.26 -12.30 -18.34
CA ASP A 22 5.25 -11.41 -18.92
C ASP A 22 4.71 -9.98 -19.03
N ARG A 23 5.34 -9.06 -18.31
CA ARG A 23 5.00 -7.63 -18.29
C ARG A 23 5.93 -6.76 -19.12
N ARG A 24 6.91 -7.35 -19.79
CA ARG A 24 7.86 -6.61 -20.64
C ARG A 24 7.14 -5.95 -21.80
N HIS A 25 7.65 -4.80 -22.21
CA HIS A 25 7.09 -4.01 -23.33
C HIS A 25 5.66 -3.54 -23.12
N THR A 26 5.24 -3.38 -21.86
CA THR A 26 3.91 -2.86 -21.49
C THR A 26 3.98 -1.48 -20.85
N ASN A 27 5.17 -0.88 -20.76
CA ASN A 27 5.47 0.33 -19.98
C ASN A 27 5.10 0.16 -18.50
N ALA A 28 5.16 -1.06 -17.98
CA ALA A 28 4.90 -1.32 -16.59
C ALA A 28 6.06 -0.77 -15.74
N MET A 29 5.73 0.09 -14.76
CA MET A 29 6.71 0.69 -13.86
C MET A 29 7.59 -0.36 -13.18
N ASN A 30 6.99 -1.48 -12.78
CA ASN A 30 7.68 -2.61 -12.17
C ASN A 30 8.84 -3.16 -13.03
N THR A 31 8.66 -3.19 -14.37
CA THR A 31 9.63 -3.72 -15.33
C THR A 31 10.55 -2.65 -15.88
N ASP A 32 9.99 -1.51 -16.27
CA ASP A 32 10.70 -0.55 -17.12
C ASP A 32 11.14 0.71 -16.33
N GLY A 33 10.55 0.97 -15.16
CA GLY A 33 10.76 2.20 -14.40
C GLY A 33 11.72 2.09 -13.21
N PHE A 34 12.37 0.97 -12.96
CA PHE A 34 13.13 0.75 -11.72
C PHE A 34 14.40 1.61 -11.60
N ARG A 35 15.07 1.94 -12.72
CA ARG A 35 16.26 2.79 -12.70
C ARG A 35 15.96 4.19 -12.20
N ASP A 36 14.91 4.80 -12.74
CA ASP A 36 14.48 6.13 -12.34
C ASP A 36 13.96 6.13 -10.89
N TYR A 37 13.06 5.21 -10.57
CA TYR A 37 12.37 5.23 -9.27
C TYR A 37 13.26 4.83 -8.08
N ILE A 38 14.03 3.73 -8.20
CA ILE A 38 14.82 3.21 -7.08
C ILE A 38 16.17 3.94 -6.99
N PHE A 39 16.80 4.23 -8.15
CA PHE A 39 18.17 4.68 -8.20
C PHE A 39 18.33 6.12 -8.65
N HIS A 40 17.24 6.80 -9.03
CA HIS A 40 17.26 8.15 -9.61
C HIS A 40 18.23 8.27 -10.78
N ALA A 41 18.28 7.24 -11.61
CA ALA A 41 19.20 7.08 -12.72
C ALA A 41 18.44 6.88 -14.04
N ASP A 42 19.12 7.16 -15.14
CA ASP A 42 18.61 6.95 -16.49
C ASP A 42 18.95 5.54 -17.01
N GLU A 43 18.61 5.27 -18.25
CA GLU A 43 18.82 4.01 -18.95
C GLU A 43 20.30 3.62 -19.12
N THR A 44 21.24 4.55 -18.93
CA THR A 44 22.68 4.28 -19.03
C THR A 44 23.25 3.55 -17.81
N MET A 45 22.51 3.53 -16.69
CA MET A 45 22.90 2.77 -15.51
C MET A 45 22.89 1.27 -15.82
N THR A 46 24.02 0.62 -15.63
CA THR A 46 24.21 -0.80 -15.92
C THR A 46 24.40 -1.63 -14.66
N PHE A 47 24.04 -2.89 -14.74
CA PHE A 47 24.15 -3.88 -13.67
C PHE A 47 24.84 -5.14 -14.20
N PRO A 48 25.34 -6.05 -13.32
CA PRO A 48 25.87 -7.35 -13.74
C PRO A 48 24.80 -8.30 -14.32
N TYR A 49 23.52 -7.98 -14.11
CA TYR A 49 22.36 -8.73 -14.59
C TYR A 49 21.69 -7.99 -15.73
N LYS A 50 21.14 -8.72 -16.69
CA LYS A 50 20.24 -8.15 -17.70
C LYS A 50 18.89 -7.82 -17.08
N ASP A 51 18.14 -6.91 -17.71
CA ASP A 51 16.86 -6.44 -17.15
C ASP A 51 15.82 -7.57 -16.97
N GLU A 52 15.84 -8.57 -17.86
CA GLU A 52 14.99 -9.76 -17.78
C GLU A 52 15.38 -10.76 -16.68
N GLU A 53 16.60 -10.69 -16.16
CA GLU A 53 17.11 -11.57 -15.11
C GLU A 53 16.81 -11.09 -13.69
N PHE A 54 16.34 -9.83 -13.55
CA PHE A 54 15.98 -9.28 -12.25
C PHE A 54 14.72 -9.95 -11.68
N ILE A 55 14.79 -10.32 -10.40
CA ILE A 55 13.63 -10.63 -9.59
C ILE A 55 13.08 -9.33 -9.00
N ARG A 56 11.81 -9.03 -9.29
CA ARG A 56 11.15 -7.76 -8.95
C ARG A 56 10.30 -7.89 -7.70
N MET A 57 10.79 -7.34 -6.58
CA MET A 57 10.13 -7.39 -5.26
C MET A 57 10.01 -5.99 -4.64
N TRP A 58 9.81 -4.96 -5.45
CA TRP A 58 9.89 -3.56 -5.01
C TRP A 58 8.55 -2.83 -5.00
N VAL A 59 8.06 -2.33 -6.14
CA VAL A 59 6.85 -1.53 -6.20
C VAL A 59 5.62 -2.29 -5.68
N ALA A 60 4.72 -1.56 -5.04
CA ALA A 60 3.51 -2.15 -4.47
C ALA A 60 2.40 -2.34 -5.52
N ASP A 61 2.67 -3.18 -6.53
CA ASP A 61 1.69 -3.83 -7.40
C ASP A 61 1.92 -5.35 -7.37
N MET A 62 1.03 -6.16 -7.95
CA MET A 62 1.12 -7.61 -7.86
C MET A 62 1.58 -8.21 -9.19
N GLU A 63 2.25 -9.36 -9.12
CA GLU A 63 2.57 -10.21 -10.28
C GLU A 63 1.42 -11.17 -10.65
N PHE A 64 0.23 -10.98 -10.09
CA PHE A 64 -0.95 -11.82 -10.31
C PHE A 64 -1.90 -11.18 -11.34
N ALA A 65 -2.56 -12.05 -12.12
CA ALA A 65 -3.63 -11.61 -13.00
C ALA A 65 -4.75 -10.91 -12.23
N THR A 66 -5.20 -9.78 -12.75
CA THR A 66 -6.45 -9.13 -12.31
C THR A 66 -7.62 -10.11 -12.46
N PRO A 67 -8.59 -10.13 -11.53
CA PRO A 67 -9.74 -11.05 -11.60
C PRO A 67 -10.46 -11.00 -12.94
N ASP A 68 -10.83 -12.15 -13.50
CA ASP A 68 -11.57 -12.26 -14.78
C ASP A 68 -12.82 -11.35 -14.77
N VAL A 69 -13.53 -11.28 -13.65
CA VAL A 69 -14.76 -10.45 -13.50
C VAL A 69 -14.50 -8.96 -13.73
N VAL A 70 -13.30 -8.49 -13.42
CA VAL A 70 -12.88 -7.09 -13.67
C VAL A 70 -12.59 -6.90 -15.16
N ILE A 71 -11.87 -7.85 -15.77
CA ILE A 71 -11.57 -7.84 -17.21
C ILE A 71 -12.86 -7.88 -18.02
N ASP A 72 -13.81 -8.70 -17.62
CA ASP A 72 -15.13 -8.80 -18.29
C ASP A 72 -15.94 -7.50 -18.13
N GLY A 73 -15.95 -6.88 -16.96
CA GLY A 73 -16.58 -5.57 -16.77
C GLY A 73 -15.98 -4.48 -17.67
N MET A 74 -14.66 -4.49 -17.86
CA MET A 74 -14.01 -3.58 -18.82
C MET A 74 -14.38 -3.91 -20.27
N ARG A 75 -14.45 -5.20 -20.65
CA ARG A 75 -14.88 -5.62 -22.00
C ARG A 75 -16.30 -5.19 -22.31
N GLU A 76 -17.24 -5.40 -21.39
CA GLU A 76 -18.63 -4.91 -21.51
C GLU A 76 -18.68 -3.38 -21.74
N ARG A 77 -17.79 -2.63 -21.11
CA ARG A 77 -17.69 -1.19 -21.31
C ARG A 77 -17.04 -0.83 -22.65
N LEU A 78 -16.04 -1.59 -23.11
CA LEU A 78 -15.42 -1.45 -24.43
C LEU A 78 -16.44 -1.68 -25.54
N ASP A 79 -17.35 -2.61 -25.39
CA ASP A 79 -18.39 -2.95 -26.39
C ASP A 79 -19.38 -1.83 -26.64
N LYS A 80 -19.45 -0.83 -25.73
CA LYS A 80 -20.23 0.41 -25.97
C LYS A 80 -19.58 1.35 -27.02
N ARG A 81 -18.28 1.20 -27.30
CA ARG A 81 -17.50 1.86 -28.37
C ARG A 81 -17.48 3.39 -28.34
N ILE A 82 -17.93 4.04 -27.27
CA ILE A 82 -17.92 5.49 -27.07
C ILE A 82 -17.26 5.83 -25.75
N PHE A 83 -16.21 6.65 -25.79
CA PHE A 83 -15.36 7.02 -24.65
C PHE A 83 -15.36 8.54 -24.44
N GLY A 84 -16.56 9.16 -24.49
CA GLY A 84 -16.75 10.56 -24.20
C GLY A 84 -16.59 10.88 -22.71
N TYR A 85 -16.77 12.16 -22.36
CA TYR A 85 -16.67 12.62 -20.98
C TYR A 85 -17.56 11.78 -20.05
N THR A 86 -16.95 11.21 -19.02
CA THR A 86 -17.61 10.28 -18.10
C THR A 86 -17.31 10.68 -16.66
N ARG A 87 -18.27 10.51 -15.79
CA ARG A 87 -18.10 10.53 -14.33
C ARG A 87 -19.12 9.61 -13.67
N VAL A 88 -18.98 9.40 -12.38
CA VAL A 88 -19.93 8.58 -11.61
C VAL A 88 -21.23 9.36 -11.39
N PHE A 89 -22.21 9.19 -12.29
CA PHE A 89 -23.57 9.73 -12.16
C PHE A 89 -24.52 8.73 -11.51
N GLU A 90 -24.38 7.45 -11.88
CA GLU A 90 -25.29 6.39 -11.48
C GLU A 90 -25.08 5.98 -10.01
N LYS A 91 -26.18 5.64 -9.37
CA LYS A 91 -26.15 5.14 -8.00
C LYS A 91 -25.47 3.77 -7.89
N SER A 92 -25.41 3.01 -8.97
CA SER A 92 -24.86 1.65 -9.02
C SER A 92 -23.40 1.56 -8.53
N TYR A 93 -22.55 2.51 -8.91
CA TYR A 93 -21.17 2.54 -8.41
C TYR A 93 -21.11 2.75 -6.89
N TYR A 94 -21.86 3.74 -6.38
CA TYR A 94 -21.95 3.98 -4.94
C TYR A 94 -22.49 2.74 -4.21
N ASP A 95 -23.56 2.12 -4.72
CA ASP A 95 -24.16 0.94 -4.11
C ASP A 95 -23.18 -0.23 -4.06
N ALA A 96 -22.40 -0.45 -5.14
CA ALA A 96 -21.36 -1.48 -5.18
C ALA A 96 -20.27 -1.23 -4.11
N PHE A 97 -19.74 -0.01 -4.04
CA PHE A 97 -18.69 0.32 -3.08
C PHE A 97 -19.20 0.38 -1.65
N SER A 98 -20.39 0.97 -1.41
CA SER A 98 -20.98 1.01 -0.07
C SER A 98 -21.34 -0.40 0.44
N ALA A 99 -21.89 -1.27 -0.43
CA ALA A 99 -22.16 -2.66 -0.11
C ALA A 99 -20.86 -3.44 0.19
N TRP A 100 -19.77 -3.16 -0.51
CA TRP A 100 -18.43 -3.68 -0.22
C TRP A 100 -18.00 -3.30 1.19
N CYS A 101 -18.02 -2.00 1.53
CA CYS A 101 -17.65 -1.51 2.86
C CYS A 101 -18.53 -2.11 3.96
N GLN A 102 -19.83 -2.25 3.71
CA GLN A 102 -20.74 -2.87 4.68
C GLN A 102 -20.42 -4.35 4.93
N ARG A 103 -20.17 -5.12 3.87
CA ARG A 103 -19.83 -6.55 4.00
C ARG A 103 -18.49 -6.78 4.67
N ARG A 104 -17.47 -5.98 4.29
CA ARG A 104 -16.08 -6.18 4.73
C ARG A 104 -15.81 -5.59 6.11
N TYR A 105 -16.36 -4.42 6.41
CA TYR A 105 -15.98 -3.64 7.59
C TYR A 105 -17.15 -3.35 8.54
N GLY A 106 -18.40 -3.65 8.12
CA GLY A 106 -19.60 -3.26 8.87
C GLY A 106 -19.70 -1.74 9.02
N TRP A 107 -19.36 -1.02 7.94
CA TRP A 107 -19.33 0.44 7.88
C TRP A 107 -19.96 0.93 6.59
N THR A 108 -20.64 2.08 6.69
CA THR A 108 -21.22 2.79 5.54
C THR A 108 -21.01 4.29 5.70
N PHE A 109 -21.27 5.02 4.62
CA PHE A 109 -21.17 6.49 4.55
C PHE A 109 -22.28 7.03 3.64
N ASP A 110 -22.60 8.33 3.71
CA ASP A 110 -23.59 8.94 2.83
C ASP A 110 -23.03 9.07 1.41
N ARG A 111 -23.87 8.76 0.39
CA ARG A 111 -23.52 8.98 -1.01
C ARG A 111 -23.00 10.38 -1.29
N LYS A 112 -23.53 11.38 -0.59
CA LYS A 112 -23.12 12.77 -0.75
C LYS A 112 -21.68 13.03 -0.34
N GLU A 113 -21.12 12.18 0.54
CA GLU A 113 -19.75 12.31 1.03
C GLU A 113 -18.72 11.77 0.02
N LEU A 114 -19.14 10.92 -0.93
CA LEU A 114 -18.26 10.29 -1.91
C LEU A 114 -17.90 11.24 -3.05
N VAL A 115 -16.62 11.41 -3.27
CA VAL A 115 -16.01 12.02 -4.45
C VAL A 115 -14.95 11.10 -5.03
N MET A 116 -14.64 11.26 -6.31
CA MET A 116 -13.63 10.45 -7.00
C MET A 116 -12.30 11.20 -7.09
N SER A 117 -11.21 10.45 -7.14
CA SER A 117 -9.87 10.96 -7.45
C SER A 117 -9.12 10.00 -8.36
N ASN A 118 -8.17 10.52 -9.15
CA ASN A 118 -7.29 9.74 -10.02
C ASN A 118 -6.20 8.98 -9.26
N GLY A 119 -6.42 8.68 -7.99
CA GLY A 119 -5.51 7.99 -7.10
C GLY A 119 -5.48 8.63 -5.72
N ILE A 120 -4.97 7.90 -4.72
CA ILE A 120 -4.87 8.43 -3.34
C ILE A 120 -3.75 9.46 -3.23
N ILE A 121 -2.62 9.28 -3.93
CA ILE A 121 -1.53 10.25 -3.91
C ILE A 121 -1.98 11.64 -4.41
N PRO A 122 -2.63 11.79 -5.58
CA PRO A 122 -3.22 13.08 -5.96
C PRO A 122 -4.16 13.64 -4.90
N ALA A 123 -5.04 12.80 -4.34
CA ALA A 123 -5.95 13.25 -3.28
C ALA A 123 -5.21 13.77 -2.04
N LEU A 124 -4.13 13.12 -1.61
CA LEU A 124 -3.31 13.59 -0.49
C LEU A 124 -2.70 14.97 -0.75
N TYR A 125 -2.12 15.18 -1.94
CA TYR A 125 -1.51 16.45 -2.33
C TYR A 125 -2.51 17.60 -2.27
N GLU A 126 -3.68 17.38 -2.84
CA GLU A 126 -4.74 18.37 -2.88
C GLU A 126 -5.39 18.61 -1.51
N MET A 127 -5.61 17.57 -0.71
CA MET A 127 -6.15 17.71 0.64
C MET A 127 -5.20 18.46 1.57
N VAL A 128 -3.89 18.25 1.47
CA VAL A 128 -2.90 19.03 2.22
C VAL A 128 -3.00 20.51 1.85
N GLU A 129 -3.14 20.84 0.55
CA GLU A 129 -3.32 22.22 0.08
C GLU A 129 -4.60 22.85 0.63
N TYR A 130 -5.72 22.10 0.62
CA TYR A 130 -7.02 22.63 1.00
C TYR A 130 -7.22 22.76 2.50
N ILE A 131 -6.53 21.93 3.28
CA ILE A 131 -6.68 21.83 4.74
C ILE A 131 -5.64 22.68 5.47
N CYS A 132 -4.35 22.54 5.13
CA CYS A 132 -3.26 23.17 5.85
C CYS A 132 -2.93 24.56 5.29
N LYS A 133 -2.86 25.57 6.15
CA LYS A 133 -2.30 26.88 5.81
C LYS A 133 -0.77 26.82 5.68
N PRO A 134 -0.14 27.82 5.05
CA PRO A 134 1.32 27.83 4.83
C PRO A 134 2.19 27.66 6.07
N ASP A 135 1.74 28.08 7.25
CA ASP A 135 2.46 28.02 8.52
C ASP A 135 2.00 26.84 9.41
N GLU A 136 1.12 25.99 8.91
CA GLU A 136 0.64 24.82 9.61
C GLU A 136 1.44 23.56 9.21
N LYS A 137 1.30 22.49 10.04
CA LYS A 137 2.08 21.27 9.94
C LYS A 137 1.19 20.05 9.71
N VAL A 138 1.75 19.09 8.99
CA VAL A 138 1.20 17.75 8.82
C VAL A 138 1.87 16.79 9.80
N LEU A 139 1.08 16.03 10.56
CA LEU A 139 1.55 14.99 11.48
C LEU A 139 1.34 13.62 10.84
N PHE A 140 2.29 12.70 10.97
CA PHE A 140 2.13 11.27 10.63
C PHE A 140 3.06 10.39 11.47
N LEU A 141 2.74 9.08 11.48
CA LEU A 141 3.52 8.07 12.22
C LEU A 141 4.72 7.59 11.38
N THR A 142 5.86 7.31 12.01
CA THR A 142 7.07 6.81 11.32
C THR A 142 7.57 5.46 11.89
N PRO A 143 8.19 4.59 11.06
CA PRO A 143 8.54 4.78 9.64
C PRO A 143 7.32 4.97 8.77
N SER A 144 7.38 5.83 7.76
CA SER A 144 6.21 6.20 6.96
C SER A 144 6.46 6.08 5.47
N TYR A 145 5.38 5.88 4.73
CA TYR A 145 5.36 6.02 3.30
C TYR A 145 5.75 7.44 2.88
N ALA A 146 6.76 7.56 2.01
CA ALA A 146 7.38 8.84 1.70
C ALA A 146 6.41 9.88 1.11
N TYR A 147 5.34 9.45 0.46
CA TYR A 147 4.38 10.38 -0.15
C TYR A 147 3.56 11.20 0.86
N PHE A 148 3.54 10.83 2.13
CA PHE A 148 2.97 11.72 3.17
C PHE A 148 3.85 12.94 3.38
N LYS A 149 5.17 12.74 3.44
CA LYS A 149 6.15 13.83 3.45
C LYS A 149 6.11 14.63 2.15
N TYR A 150 6.10 13.95 0.99
CA TYR A 150 6.07 14.64 -0.30
C TYR A 150 4.80 15.48 -0.49
N ALA A 151 3.65 15.07 0.07
CA ALA A 151 2.45 15.88 0.03
C ALA A 151 2.60 17.18 0.84
N ALA A 152 3.30 17.14 1.97
CA ALA A 152 3.64 18.35 2.74
C ALA A 152 4.67 19.22 1.98
N ASP A 153 5.77 18.63 1.54
CA ASP A 153 6.86 19.34 0.82
C ASP A 153 6.36 20.04 -0.45
N PHE A 154 5.57 19.33 -1.28
CA PHE A 154 5.00 19.87 -2.51
C PHE A 154 4.16 21.12 -2.24
N ASN A 155 3.41 21.10 -1.16
CA ASN A 155 2.56 22.20 -0.74
C ASN A 155 3.32 23.24 0.13
N LYS A 156 4.62 23.07 0.32
CA LYS A 156 5.45 23.94 1.19
C LYS A 156 4.86 24.04 2.60
N ARG A 157 4.49 22.92 3.16
CA ARG A 157 4.04 22.77 4.54
C ARG A 157 5.12 22.05 5.35
N ASP A 158 5.29 22.46 6.58
CA ASP A 158 6.10 21.69 7.53
C ASP A 158 5.41 20.38 7.88
N TYR A 159 6.18 19.42 8.36
CA TYR A 159 5.65 18.18 8.90
C TYR A 159 6.33 17.83 10.23
N VAL A 160 5.64 17.03 11.01
CA VAL A 160 6.13 16.47 12.27
C VAL A 160 5.84 14.96 12.30
N CYS A 161 6.81 14.19 12.79
CA CYS A 161 6.70 12.74 12.86
C CYS A 161 6.50 12.29 14.30
N SER A 162 5.61 11.33 14.53
CA SER A 162 5.53 10.58 15.77
C SER A 162 6.04 9.17 15.54
N ASP A 163 7.13 8.82 16.22
CA ASP A 163 7.85 7.57 15.98
C ASP A 163 7.11 6.40 16.61
N LEU A 164 6.91 5.35 15.82
CA LEU A 164 6.42 4.08 16.34
C LEU A 164 7.51 3.35 17.11
N ILE A 165 7.15 2.73 18.21
CA ILE A 165 8.04 1.88 19.02
C ILE A 165 8.09 0.49 18.39
N ASN A 166 9.29 0.03 17.98
CA ASN A 166 9.50 -1.30 17.43
C ASN A 166 9.93 -2.27 18.52
N GLU A 167 9.07 -3.22 18.86
CA GLU A 167 9.38 -4.33 19.77
C GLU A 167 9.40 -5.65 18.99
N ASN A 168 10.59 -6.12 18.66
CA ASN A 168 10.79 -7.40 17.95
C ASN A 168 9.97 -7.53 16.65
N GLY A 169 9.94 -6.46 15.85
CA GLY A 169 9.22 -6.40 14.58
C GLY A 169 7.73 -6.07 14.70
N ARG A 170 7.20 -5.89 15.91
CA ARG A 170 5.87 -5.33 16.14
C ARG A 170 5.98 -3.86 16.51
N TYR A 171 5.21 -3.04 15.84
CA TYR A 171 5.19 -1.60 16.03
C TYR A 171 4.01 -1.16 16.90
N TYR A 172 4.26 -0.25 17.83
CA TYR A 172 3.28 0.32 18.75
C TYR A 172 3.29 1.84 18.64
N ILE A 173 2.14 2.46 18.89
CA ILE A 173 2.03 3.91 18.94
C ILE A 173 2.56 4.42 20.27
N ASP A 174 3.50 5.37 20.24
CA ASP A 174 3.82 6.18 21.40
C ASP A 174 2.74 7.27 21.55
N PHE A 175 1.72 6.95 22.31
CA PHE A 175 0.59 7.88 22.52
C PHE A 175 0.98 9.15 23.27
N ALA A 176 2.02 9.10 24.11
CA ALA A 176 2.50 10.29 24.82
C ALA A 176 3.18 11.27 23.85
N ASP A 177 4.01 10.74 22.94
CA ASP A 177 4.64 11.53 21.90
C ASP A 177 3.62 12.06 20.89
N LEU A 178 2.68 11.21 20.45
CA LEU A 178 1.61 11.59 19.53
C LEU A 178 0.76 12.73 20.12
N GLU A 179 0.32 12.63 21.38
CA GLU A 179 -0.48 13.65 22.05
C GLU A 179 0.29 14.97 22.19
N LYS A 180 1.57 14.90 22.57
CA LYS A 180 2.44 16.07 22.66
C LYS A 180 2.57 16.81 21.32
N LYS A 181 2.74 16.08 20.22
CA LYS A 181 2.90 16.65 18.87
C LYS A 181 1.58 17.19 18.31
N ALA A 182 0.48 16.51 18.61
CA ALA A 182 -0.86 16.97 18.25
C ALA A 182 -1.29 18.23 19.01
N ALA A 183 -0.73 18.49 20.20
CA ALA A 183 -1.04 19.67 21.01
C ALA A 183 -0.37 20.97 20.51
N ASP A 184 0.54 20.92 19.53
CA ASP A 184 1.08 22.11 18.86
C ASP A 184 -0.02 22.73 18.00
N GLU A 185 -0.41 23.97 18.28
CA GLU A 185 -1.48 24.70 17.56
C GLU A 185 -1.26 24.79 16.04
N LYS A 186 -0.01 24.65 15.58
CA LYS A 186 0.33 24.59 14.16
C LYS A 186 0.14 23.22 13.54
N THR A 187 0.02 22.18 14.33
CA THR A 187 -0.21 20.80 13.84
C THR A 187 -1.71 20.59 13.62
N THR A 188 -2.17 20.84 12.40
CA THR A 188 -3.60 20.90 12.08
C THR A 188 -4.14 19.71 11.31
N LEU A 189 -3.25 18.91 10.72
CA LEU A 189 -3.62 17.73 9.93
C LEU A 189 -2.84 16.49 10.38
N PHE A 190 -3.55 15.41 10.64
CA PHE A 190 -2.96 14.07 10.84
C PHE A 190 -3.23 13.19 9.62
N ILE A 191 -2.18 12.60 9.02
CA ILE A 191 -2.33 11.59 7.99
C ILE A 191 -2.08 10.22 8.63
N LEU A 192 -3.14 9.41 8.71
CA LEU A 192 -3.11 8.06 9.26
C LEU A 192 -3.08 7.04 8.13
N CYS A 193 -2.08 6.16 8.12
CA CYS A 193 -2.06 4.95 7.28
C CYS A 193 -2.75 3.80 8.03
N ASN A 194 -3.87 3.31 7.53
CA ASN A 194 -4.70 2.29 8.20
C ASN A 194 -5.25 1.25 7.22
N PRO A 195 -4.67 0.05 7.08
CA PRO A 195 -3.48 -0.49 7.75
C PRO A 195 -2.17 0.23 7.37
N HIS A 196 -1.17 0.08 8.24
CA HIS A 196 0.06 0.86 8.17
C HIS A 196 1.12 0.25 7.23
N ASN A 197 1.67 1.05 6.33
CA ASN A 197 2.82 0.73 5.48
C ASN A 197 4.01 1.64 5.90
N PRO A 198 5.21 1.09 6.20
CA PRO A 198 5.69 -0.27 5.87
C PRO A 198 5.50 -1.33 6.96
N SER A 199 5.12 -0.99 8.19
CA SER A 199 5.10 -1.93 9.31
C SER A 199 4.08 -3.07 9.18
N GLY A 200 3.06 -2.90 8.30
CA GLY A 200 1.98 -3.85 8.11
C GLY A 200 1.03 -4.00 9.32
N ARG A 201 1.01 -3.02 10.24
CA ARG A 201 0.10 -3.03 11.38
C ARG A 201 -1.35 -2.84 10.97
N VAL A 202 -2.23 -3.63 11.58
CA VAL A 202 -3.68 -3.36 11.65
C VAL A 202 -3.96 -2.76 13.03
N TRP A 203 -4.41 -1.51 13.06
CA TRP A 203 -4.70 -0.84 14.32
C TRP A 203 -5.91 -1.47 15.00
N THR A 204 -5.80 -1.74 16.29
CA THR A 204 -6.89 -2.24 17.11
C THR A 204 -7.95 -1.15 17.32
N GLU A 205 -9.17 -1.55 17.71
CA GLU A 205 -10.23 -0.60 18.01
C GLU A 205 -9.84 0.36 19.14
N ASP A 206 -9.13 -0.13 20.16
CA ASP A 206 -8.67 0.69 21.27
C ASP A 206 -7.58 1.69 20.86
N GLU A 207 -6.64 1.27 19.98
CA GLU A 207 -5.64 2.18 19.40
C GLU A 207 -6.32 3.28 18.55
N LEU A 208 -7.30 2.90 17.73
CA LEU A 208 -8.06 3.86 16.90
C LEU A 208 -8.88 4.83 17.76
N LYS A 209 -9.54 4.35 18.82
CA LYS A 209 -10.28 5.20 19.77
C LYS A 209 -9.37 6.22 20.45
N LYS A 210 -8.20 5.77 20.88
CA LYS A 210 -7.22 6.62 21.54
C LYS A 210 -6.65 7.69 20.59
N MET A 211 -6.40 7.33 19.32
CA MET A 211 -6.05 8.32 18.29
C MET A 211 -7.20 9.29 18.04
N ALA A 212 -8.44 8.81 17.98
CA ALA A 212 -9.62 9.64 17.80
C ALA A 212 -9.77 10.68 18.92
N GLU A 213 -9.59 10.28 20.18
CA GLU A 213 -9.62 11.18 21.34
C GLU A 213 -8.57 12.31 21.20
N ILE A 214 -7.35 11.98 20.76
CA ILE A 214 -6.29 12.97 20.55
C ILE A 214 -6.66 13.93 19.41
N ILE A 215 -7.17 13.40 18.29
CA ILE A 215 -7.60 14.17 17.12
C ILE A 215 -8.73 15.15 17.50
N GLU A 216 -9.76 14.64 18.17
CA GLU A 216 -10.92 15.44 18.59
C GLU A 216 -10.55 16.52 19.61
N LYS A 217 -9.76 16.17 20.63
CA LYS A 217 -9.27 17.09 21.67
C LYS A 217 -8.54 18.29 21.07
N ASN A 218 -7.75 18.07 20.02
CA ASN A 218 -6.96 19.12 19.37
C ASN A 218 -7.65 19.68 18.11
N ASN A 219 -8.91 19.29 17.84
CA ASN A 219 -9.71 19.75 16.70
C ASN A 219 -8.98 19.64 15.35
N MET A 220 -8.21 18.58 15.16
CA MET A 220 -7.38 18.35 13.97
C MET A 220 -8.21 17.85 12.80
N TRP A 221 -7.77 18.13 11.60
CA TRP A 221 -8.17 17.34 10.44
C TRP A 221 -7.47 15.98 10.47
N VAL A 222 -8.13 14.96 9.91
CA VAL A 222 -7.50 13.66 9.70
C VAL A 222 -7.82 13.14 8.30
N ILE A 223 -6.78 12.69 7.59
CA ILE A 223 -6.90 11.88 6.39
C ILE A 223 -6.53 10.46 6.76
N SER A 224 -7.50 9.54 6.68
CA SER A 224 -7.28 8.11 6.85
C SER A 224 -7.01 7.47 5.48
N ASP A 225 -5.75 7.17 5.19
CA ASP A 225 -5.36 6.40 4.01
C ASP A 225 -5.57 4.92 4.30
N GLU A 226 -6.67 4.40 3.76
CA GLU A 226 -7.11 3.02 3.97
C GLU A 226 -6.93 2.15 2.70
N ILE A 227 -5.95 2.49 1.85
CA ILE A 227 -5.69 1.78 0.58
C ILE A 227 -5.39 0.28 0.75
N HIS A 228 -4.90 -0.13 1.92
CA HIS A 228 -4.56 -1.52 2.25
C HIS A 228 -5.64 -2.26 3.03
N CYS A 229 -6.83 -1.69 3.22
CA CYS A 229 -7.89 -2.18 4.09
C CYS A 229 -8.35 -3.63 3.84
N ASP A 230 -8.30 -4.10 2.60
CA ASP A 230 -8.69 -5.46 2.21
C ASP A 230 -7.56 -6.49 2.33
N LEU A 231 -6.31 -6.01 2.31
CA LEU A 231 -5.11 -6.87 2.25
C LEU A 231 -4.59 -7.20 3.64
N ILE A 232 -5.46 -7.76 4.46
CA ILE A 232 -5.19 -8.17 5.84
C ILE A 232 -5.04 -9.69 5.93
N ARG A 233 -4.24 -10.18 6.91
CA ARG A 233 -4.12 -11.63 7.14
C ARG A 233 -5.48 -12.24 7.45
N CYS A 234 -5.69 -13.53 7.14
CA CYS A 234 -6.99 -14.19 7.27
C CYS A 234 -7.59 -14.14 8.70
N ASN A 235 -6.74 -14.01 9.71
CA ASN A 235 -7.14 -13.89 11.11
C ASN A 235 -7.33 -12.45 11.61
N GLN A 236 -7.19 -11.44 10.75
CA GLN A 236 -7.30 -10.02 11.08
C GLN A 236 -8.61 -9.42 10.57
N LYS A 237 -8.98 -8.27 11.17
CA LYS A 237 -10.12 -7.45 10.73
C LYS A 237 -9.69 -6.01 10.64
N HIS A 238 -10.00 -5.38 9.52
CA HIS A 238 -9.84 -3.95 9.35
C HIS A 238 -11.01 -3.19 9.98
N ILE A 239 -10.69 -2.08 10.63
CA ILE A 239 -11.67 -1.15 11.21
C ILE A 239 -11.43 0.22 10.57
N PRO A 240 -12.32 0.71 9.71
CA PRO A 240 -12.22 2.07 9.18
C PRO A 240 -12.26 3.11 10.30
N LEU A 241 -11.40 4.14 10.22
CA LEU A 241 -11.45 5.23 11.20
C LEU A 241 -12.81 5.90 11.22
N GLY A 242 -13.47 5.98 10.06
CA GLY A 242 -14.82 6.51 9.94
C GLY A 242 -15.90 5.77 10.72
N LYS A 243 -15.65 4.51 11.09
CA LYS A 243 -16.53 3.73 11.98
C LYS A 243 -16.32 4.10 13.46
N VAL A 244 -15.08 4.44 13.83
CA VAL A 244 -14.73 4.85 15.21
C VAL A 244 -15.15 6.29 15.48
N MET A 245 -15.09 7.15 14.45
CA MET A 245 -15.43 8.57 14.51
C MET A 245 -16.66 8.89 13.65
N PRO A 246 -17.86 8.36 13.97
CA PRO A 246 -19.03 8.42 13.08
C PRO A 246 -19.50 9.85 12.77
N ASP A 247 -19.38 10.77 13.73
CA ASP A 247 -19.92 12.13 13.65
C ASP A 247 -18.84 13.19 13.39
N TYR A 248 -17.56 12.80 13.37
CA TYR A 248 -16.46 13.76 13.21
C TYR A 248 -16.39 14.28 11.78
N LYS A 249 -16.60 15.59 11.62
CA LYS A 249 -16.69 16.22 10.28
C LYS A 249 -15.33 16.42 9.62
N ARG A 250 -14.26 16.63 10.39
CA ARG A 250 -12.90 16.86 9.88
C ARG A 250 -12.17 15.55 9.52
N LEU A 251 -12.92 14.53 9.07
CA LEU A 251 -12.40 13.26 8.61
C LEU A 251 -12.56 13.13 7.10
N VAL A 252 -11.46 12.79 6.43
CA VAL A 252 -11.42 12.33 5.03
C VAL A 252 -10.95 10.88 5.04
N THR A 253 -11.71 9.97 4.43
CA THR A 253 -11.31 8.56 4.29
C THR A 253 -10.99 8.28 2.82
N CYS A 254 -9.80 7.74 2.56
CA CYS A 254 -9.32 7.42 1.22
C CYS A 254 -9.23 5.90 1.05
N MET A 255 -9.96 5.35 0.09
CA MET A 255 -9.95 3.92 -0.26
C MET A 255 -9.85 3.73 -1.78
N ALA A 256 -9.25 2.63 -2.23
CA ALA A 256 -9.14 2.35 -3.65
C ALA A 256 -9.11 0.85 -3.95
N PRO A 257 -9.60 0.40 -5.12
CA PRO A 257 -9.46 -0.99 -5.56
C PRO A 257 -8.04 -1.32 -6.03
N SER A 258 -7.17 -0.33 -6.13
CA SER A 258 -5.86 -0.41 -6.78
C SER A 258 -4.93 -1.44 -6.14
N LYS A 259 -4.85 -1.50 -4.81
CA LYS A 259 -4.03 -2.50 -4.11
C LYS A 259 -4.76 -3.82 -3.97
N THR A 260 -6.07 -3.78 -3.68
CA THR A 260 -6.89 -4.97 -3.46
C THR A 260 -6.95 -5.88 -4.69
N PHE A 261 -7.11 -5.31 -5.90
CA PHE A 261 -7.37 -6.05 -7.14
C PHE A 261 -6.30 -5.84 -8.23
N ASN A 262 -5.14 -5.32 -7.85
CA ASN A 262 -4.04 -5.01 -8.79
C ASN A 262 -4.45 -4.04 -9.90
N LEU A 263 -5.14 -2.97 -9.54
CA LEU A 263 -5.72 -1.96 -10.46
C LEU A 263 -5.06 -0.59 -10.34
N ALA A 264 -3.79 -0.51 -9.91
CA ALA A 264 -3.10 0.77 -9.72
C ALA A 264 -3.07 1.62 -11.01
N GLY A 265 -2.83 0.98 -12.16
CA GLY A 265 -2.82 1.64 -13.47
C GLY A 265 -4.19 2.16 -13.94
N MET A 266 -5.29 1.79 -13.27
CA MET A 266 -6.63 2.30 -13.57
C MET A 266 -6.87 3.69 -13.00
N MET A 267 -6.01 4.19 -12.11
CA MET A 267 -6.05 5.58 -11.61
C MET A 267 -7.45 5.99 -11.14
N ILE A 268 -8.02 5.24 -10.19
CA ILE A 268 -9.32 5.53 -9.58
C ILE A 268 -9.29 5.26 -8.08
N SER A 269 -9.82 6.20 -7.30
CA SER A 269 -9.99 6.04 -5.85
C SER A 269 -11.23 6.74 -5.33
N ASN A 270 -11.72 6.25 -4.20
CA ASN A 270 -12.88 6.74 -3.48
C ASN A 270 -12.40 7.61 -2.32
N VAL A 271 -12.84 8.86 -2.29
CA VAL A 271 -12.55 9.82 -1.24
C VAL A 271 -13.86 10.20 -0.56
N ILE A 272 -13.98 9.91 0.72
CA ILE A 272 -15.18 10.19 1.52
C ILE A 272 -14.88 11.44 2.35
N ILE A 273 -15.56 12.55 2.02
CA ILE A 273 -15.39 13.87 2.64
C ILE A 273 -16.66 14.23 3.38
N ARG A 274 -16.60 14.26 4.72
CA ARG A 274 -17.76 14.58 5.57
C ARG A 274 -18.03 16.08 5.72
N ASP A 275 -16.98 16.89 5.62
CA ASP A 275 -17.12 18.34 5.70
C ASP A 275 -17.64 18.90 4.38
N GLU A 276 -18.77 19.64 4.43
CA GLU A 276 -19.41 20.19 3.24
C GLU A 276 -18.58 21.32 2.60
N GLY A 277 -17.84 22.10 3.39
CA GLY A 277 -16.98 23.18 2.90
C GLY A 277 -15.77 22.64 2.16
N LEU A 278 -15.08 21.65 2.75
CA LEU A 278 -13.97 20.97 2.09
C LEU A 278 -14.42 20.25 0.82
N LYS A 279 -15.56 19.58 0.86
CA LYS A 279 -16.14 18.93 -0.32
C LYS A 279 -16.49 19.94 -1.43
N ALA A 280 -17.06 21.09 -1.07
CA ALA A 280 -17.35 22.16 -2.04
C ALA A 280 -16.06 22.69 -2.67
N THR A 281 -14.99 22.85 -1.89
CA THR A 281 -13.66 23.22 -2.39
C THR A 281 -13.14 22.17 -3.37
N TRP A 282 -13.20 20.90 -3.00
CA TRP A 282 -12.84 19.78 -3.88
C TRP A 282 -13.59 19.85 -5.22
N LEU A 283 -14.91 19.89 -5.18
CA LEU A 283 -15.74 19.90 -6.38
C LEU A 283 -15.52 21.13 -7.27
N SER A 284 -15.11 22.26 -6.71
CA SER A 284 -14.85 23.49 -7.47
C SER A 284 -13.50 23.50 -8.19
N ARG A 285 -12.55 22.67 -7.74
CA ARG A 285 -11.18 22.62 -8.26
C ARG A 285 -10.90 21.39 -9.14
N HIS A 286 -11.82 20.42 -9.17
CA HIS A 286 -11.70 19.21 -9.98
C HIS A 286 -12.62 19.28 -11.19
N TYR A 287 -12.12 18.77 -12.33
CA TYR A 287 -12.97 18.56 -13.52
C TYR A 287 -14.02 17.46 -13.29
N ASN A 288 -13.83 16.62 -12.29
CA ASN A 288 -14.74 15.50 -11.94
C ASN A 288 -15.07 14.58 -13.13
N PHE A 289 -14.10 14.36 -14.01
CA PHE A 289 -14.21 13.36 -15.07
C PHE A 289 -13.30 12.18 -14.76
N ASP A 290 -13.85 11.00 -14.96
CA ASP A 290 -13.18 9.73 -14.69
C ASP A 290 -13.01 8.94 -16.00
N ASN A 291 -12.01 8.08 -16.04
CA ASN A 291 -11.86 7.15 -17.14
C ASN A 291 -13.00 6.10 -17.08
N PRO A 292 -13.79 5.93 -18.16
CA PRO A 292 -14.91 5.01 -18.16
C PRO A 292 -14.53 3.54 -17.91
N LEU A 293 -13.34 3.12 -18.29
CA LEU A 293 -12.84 1.76 -18.02
C LEU A 293 -12.46 1.60 -16.54
N SER A 294 -11.94 2.66 -15.92
CA SER A 294 -11.62 2.66 -14.49
C SER A 294 -12.86 2.51 -13.63
N ILE A 295 -13.94 3.22 -13.96
CA ILE A 295 -15.25 3.07 -13.28
C ILE A 295 -15.75 1.64 -13.42
N ALA A 296 -15.76 1.09 -14.66
CA ALA A 296 -16.24 -0.26 -14.92
C ALA A 296 -15.40 -1.32 -14.17
N ALA A 297 -14.07 -1.17 -14.19
CA ALA A 297 -13.16 -2.06 -13.47
C ALA A 297 -13.42 -2.04 -11.96
N ALA A 298 -13.49 -0.86 -11.34
CA ALA A 298 -13.70 -0.70 -9.92
C ALA A 298 -15.08 -1.22 -9.48
N GLN A 299 -16.14 -0.93 -10.24
CA GLN A 299 -17.47 -1.41 -9.95
C GLN A 299 -17.54 -2.94 -10.01
N ALA A 300 -17.03 -3.56 -11.08
CA ALA A 300 -17.00 -5.00 -11.22
C ALA A 300 -16.19 -5.68 -10.10
N ALA A 301 -15.07 -5.06 -9.68
CA ALA A 301 -14.25 -5.53 -8.58
C ALA A 301 -15.05 -5.57 -7.26
N TYR A 302 -15.74 -4.49 -6.90
CA TYR A 302 -16.54 -4.42 -5.68
C TYR A 302 -17.78 -5.31 -5.70
N GLU A 303 -18.40 -5.50 -6.87
CA GLU A 303 -19.58 -6.36 -7.01
C GLU A 303 -19.25 -7.85 -6.99
N LYS A 304 -18.12 -8.26 -7.63
CA LYS A 304 -17.89 -9.65 -7.99
C LYS A 304 -16.50 -10.18 -7.62
N GLY A 305 -15.58 -9.33 -7.13
CA GLY A 305 -14.17 -9.68 -6.89
C GLY A 305 -13.88 -10.40 -5.58
N GLU A 306 -14.86 -10.55 -4.67
CA GLU A 306 -14.62 -11.01 -3.30
C GLU A 306 -14.00 -12.42 -3.21
N THR A 307 -14.43 -13.37 -4.05
CA THR A 307 -13.87 -14.73 -4.05
C THR A 307 -12.39 -14.73 -4.44
N TRP A 308 -12.00 -13.92 -5.44
CA TRP A 308 -10.60 -13.78 -5.84
C TRP A 308 -9.75 -13.21 -4.69
N LEU A 309 -10.27 -12.18 -4.01
CA LEU A 309 -9.57 -11.58 -2.87
C LEU A 309 -9.36 -12.57 -1.72
N GLU A 310 -10.37 -13.37 -1.38
CA GLU A 310 -10.22 -14.34 -0.29
C GLU A 310 -9.21 -15.45 -0.63
N GLU A 311 -9.18 -15.92 -1.88
CA GLU A 311 -8.15 -16.86 -2.34
C GLU A 311 -6.76 -16.21 -2.35
N LEU A 312 -6.66 -14.95 -2.79
CA LEU A 312 -5.41 -14.18 -2.74
C LEU A 312 -4.89 -14.06 -1.29
N ARG A 313 -5.73 -13.73 -0.34
CA ARG A 313 -5.34 -13.60 1.07
C ARG A 313 -4.75 -14.91 1.62
N VAL A 314 -5.37 -16.04 1.29
CA VAL A 314 -4.84 -17.37 1.66
C VAL A 314 -3.50 -17.64 0.99
N TYR A 315 -3.31 -17.23 -0.26
CA TYR A 315 -2.05 -17.39 -0.97
C TYR A 315 -0.95 -16.50 -0.36
N LEU A 316 -1.27 -15.25 -0.07
CA LEU A 316 -0.34 -14.33 0.59
C LEU A 316 0.07 -14.83 1.99
N ASP A 317 -0.87 -15.37 2.79
CA ASP A 317 -0.54 -15.94 4.10
C ASP A 317 0.51 -17.06 3.98
N LYS A 318 0.44 -17.88 2.92
CA LYS A 318 1.45 -18.90 2.64
C LYS A 318 2.80 -18.28 2.24
N ASN A 319 2.80 -17.24 1.40
CA ASN A 319 4.02 -16.55 1.00
C ASN A 319 4.70 -15.89 2.21
N PHE A 320 3.95 -15.25 3.10
CA PHE A 320 4.48 -14.70 4.35
C PHE A 320 5.07 -15.75 5.27
N LYS A 321 4.38 -16.89 5.44
CA LYS A 321 4.87 -17.99 6.26
C LYS A 321 6.15 -18.59 5.66
N PHE A 322 6.18 -18.80 4.35
CA PHE A 322 7.37 -19.28 3.66
C PHE A 322 8.55 -18.32 3.83
N THR A 323 8.33 -17.02 3.66
CA THR A 323 9.36 -15.99 3.85
C THR A 323 9.90 -16.00 5.27
N GLN A 324 9.04 -16.13 6.27
CA GLN A 324 9.46 -16.20 7.67
C GLN A 324 10.37 -17.43 7.95
N ASP A 325 9.95 -18.60 7.48
CA ASP A 325 10.70 -19.83 7.70
C ASP A 325 12.04 -19.78 6.96
N TYR A 326 12.04 -19.32 5.72
CA TYR A 326 13.23 -19.22 4.89
C TYR A 326 14.26 -18.24 5.47
N LEU A 327 13.84 -17.07 5.91
CA LEU A 327 14.73 -16.10 6.55
C LEU A 327 15.26 -16.62 7.90
N ALA A 328 14.43 -17.27 8.70
CA ALA A 328 14.88 -17.85 9.99
C ALA A 328 15.95 -18.94 9.80
N GLU A 329 15.87 -19.73 8.72
CA GLU A 329 16.85 -20.77 8.39
C GLU A 329 18.15 -20.20 7.82
N HIS A 330 18.04 -19.26 6.85
CA HIS A 330 19.21 -18.82 6.05
C HIS A 330 19.82 -17.50 6.52
N LEU A 331 19.07 -16.66 7.24
CA LEU A 331 19.53 -15.39 7.84
C LEU A 331 19.03 -15.25 9.29
N PRO A 332 19.53 -16.08 10.22
CA PRO A 332 18.98 -16.18 11.59
C PRO A 332 19.11 -14.90 12.43
N LYS A 333 19.93 -13.93 12.03
CA LYS A 333 20.04 -12.62 12.68
C LYS A 333 19.10 -11.57 12.08
N ALA A 334 18.48 -11.83 10.93
CA ALA A 334 17.46 -10.94 10.38
C ALA A 334 16.22 -10.99 11.27
N LYS A 335 15.60 -9.82 11.49
CA LYS A 335 14.37 -9.76 12.25
C LYS A 335 13.21 -9.56 11.30
N PHE A 336 12.37 -10.54 11.21
CA PHE A 336 11.15 -10.50 10.43
C PHE A 336 9.98 -11.09 11.20
N ARG A 337 8.91 -10.34 11.26
CA ARG A 337 7.62 -10.78 11.79
C ARG A 337 6.58 -10.71 10.69
N ILE A 338 5.75 -11.73 10.54
CA ILE A 338 4.62 -11.69 9.61
C ILE A 338 3.75 -10.49 9.95
N SER A 339 3.61 -9.58 9.01
CA SER A 339 2.78 -8.38 9.13
C SER A 339 1.29 -8.73 9.16
N GLU A 340 0.50 -7.93 9.86
CA GLU A 340 -0.94 -8.13 10.02
C GLU A 340 -1.73 -7.77 8.74
N ALA A 341 -1.12 -6.92 7.90
CA ALA A 341 -1.72 -6.45 6.63
C ALA A 341 -0.67 -6.28 5.54
N THR A 342 -1.13 -5.89 4.37
CA THR A 342 -0.41 -5.66 3.12
C THR A 342 0.12 -6.96 2.48
N TYR A 343 0.74 -6.86 1.34
CA TYR A 343 1.57 -7.91 0.74
C TYR A 343 3.06 -7.56 0.76
N LEU A 344 3.43 -6.62 1.65
CA LEU A 344 4.76 -6.06 1.77
C LEU A 344 5.39 -6.56 3.07
N ALA A 345 6.53 -7.25 2.97
CA ALA A 345 7.30 -7.71 4.10
C ALA A 345 8.35 -6.66 4.48
N TRP A 346 8.39 -6.29 5.76
CA TRP A 346 9.33 -5.33 6.33
C TRP A 346 10.38 -6.07 7.14
N VAL A 347 11.62 -6.14 6.63
CA VAL A 347 12.69 -6.98 7.17
C VAL A 347 13.82 -6.12 7.69
N ASP A 348 14.20 -6.31 8.95
CA ASP A 348 15.34 -5.69 9.60
C ASP A 348 16.60 -6.50 9.33
N LEU A 349 17.57 -5.91 8.63
CA LEU A 349 18.89 -6.49 8.31
C LEU A 349 20.05 -5.78 9.04
N ASN A 350 19.78 -4.96 10.05
CA ASN A 350 20.81 -4.22 10.81
C ASN A 350 21.92 -5.12 11.42
N ALA A 351 21.65 -6.42 11.60
CA ALA A 351 22.66 -7.36 12.07
C ALA A 351 23.66 -7.80 10.97
N TYR A 352 23.43 -7.41 9.72
CA TYR A 352 24.25 -7.79 8.55
C TYR A 352 24.83 -6.61 7.79
N PHE A 353 24.28 -5.41 7.98
CA PHE A 353 24.64 -4.19 7.25
C PHE A 353 24.86 -3.03 8.18
N GLU A 354 25.76 -2.13 7.80
CA GLU A 354 25.93 -0.85 8.49
C GLU A 354 24.76 0.09 8.12
N PRO A 355 24.41 1.06 8.99
CA PRO A 355 23.24 1.92 8.77
C PRO A 355 23.27 2.76 7.49
N ASP A 356 24.48 3.10 7.00
CA ASP A 356 24.71 3.95 5.81
C ASP A 356 24.81 3.16 4.49
N GLU A 357 24.71 1.82 4.55
CA GLU A 357 24.77 1.00 3.34
C GLU A 357 23.49 1.13 2.50
N HIS A 358 23.66 1.36 1.20
CA HIS A 358 22.55 1.51 0.26
C HIS A 358 22.01 0.12 -0.17
N LEU A 359 21.11 -0.45 0.64
CA LEU A 359 20.63 -1.82 0.46
C LEU A 359 20.00 -2.11 -0.92
N PRO A 360 19.15 -1.24 -1.51
CA PRO A 360 18.63 -1.49 -2.86
C PRO A 360 19.75 -1.67 -3.90
N LEU A 361 20.78 -0.86 -3.84
CA LEU A 361 21.90 -0.94 -4.76
C LEU A 361 22.69 -2.24 -4.54
N PHE A 362 22.97 -2.59 -3.29
CA PHE A 362 23.63 -3.85 -2.95
C PHE A 362 22.90 -5.06 -3.53
N PHE A 363 21.59 -5.18 -3.30
CA PHE A 363 20.81 -6.33 -3.78
C PHE A 363 20.65 -6.33 -5.31
N ALA A 364 20.55 -5.18 -5.95
CA ALA A 364 20.52 -5.11 -7.40
C ALA A 364 21.83 -5.63 -8.02
N TYR A 365 23.00 -5.24 -7.47
CA TYR A 365 24.30 -5.65 -7.99
C TYR A 365 24.72 -7.08 -7.61
N LYS A 366 24.43 -7.49 -6.35
CA LYS A 366 24.94 -8.77 -5.81
C LYS A 366 23.94 -9.92 -5.97
N ALA A 367 22.66 -9.62 -6.00
CA ALA A 367 21.59 -10.63 -6.04
C ALA A 367 20.75 -10.60 -7.33
N GLY A 368 20.80 -9.53 -8.10
CA GLY A 368 19.84 -9.33 -9.19
C GLY A 368 18.41 -9.26 -8.69
N VAL A 369 18.19 -8.67 -7.50
CA VAL A 369 16.87 -8.48 -6.89
C VAL A 369 16.60 -6.99 -6.71
N LEU A 370 15.48 -6.53 -7.25
CA LEU A 370 14.99 -5.18 -7.06
C LEU A 370 14.05 -5.16 -5.85
N LEU A 371 14.36 -4.32 -4.87
CA LEU A 371 13.60 -4.15 -3.64
C LEU A 371 13.63 -2.69 -3.18
N GLU A 372 12.78 -2.31 -2.22
CA GLU A 372 12.86 -1.01 -1.60
C GLU A 372 13.66 -1.08 -0.29
N GLY A 373 14.54 -0.12 -0.06
CA GLY A 373 15.30 0.04 1.18
C GLY A 373 14.65 1.04 2.12
N GLY A 374 15.11 1.03 3.37
CA GLY A 374 14.67 1.97 4.39
C GLY A 374 14.83 3.44 4.00
N ASN A 375 15.86 3.75 3.20
CA ASN A 375 16.11 5.09 2.67
C ASN A 375 14.98 5.66 1.79
N MET A 376 14.02 4.83 1.37
CA MET A 376 12.83 5.24 0.60
C MET A 376 11.63 5.54 1.50
N PHE A 377 11.80 5.49 2.81
CA PHE A 377 10.77 5.76 3.83
C PHE A 377 11.18 6.94 4.71
N VAL A 378 10.21 7.51 5.43
CA VAL A 378 10.48 8.61 6.33
C VAL A 378 10.86 8.07 7.70
N GLN A 379 12.07 8.36 8.15
CA GLN A 379 12.63 8.07 9.48
C GLN A 379 12.51 6.60 9.98
N ASN A 380 13.35 6.22 10.93
CA ASN A 380 13.32 4.94 11.65
C ASN A 380 13.30 3.68 10.77
N SER A 381 14.02 3.73 9.66
CA SER A 381 14.00 2.69 8.62
C SER A 381 15.38 2.25 8.15
N ASP A 382 16.46 2.77 8.74
CA ASP A 382 17.83 2.40 8.37
C ASP A 382 18.10 0.92 8.59
N GLY A 383 18.75 0.27 7.62
CA GLY A 383 19.03 -1.16 7.66
C GLY A 383 17.83 -2.07 7.38
N PHE A 384 16.67 -1.50 7.05
CA PHE A 384 15.49 -2.27 6.64
C PHE A 384 15.39 -2.41 5.13
N ILE A 385 14.75 -3.51 4.70
CA ILE A 385 14.27 -3.69 3.33
C ILE A 385 12.78 -3.97 3.33
N ARG A 386 12.08 -3.53 2.27
CA ARG A 386 10.70 -3.91 2.00
C ARG A 386 10.63 -4.81 0.78
N LEU A 387 10.06 -6.00 0.96
CA LEU A 387 9.86 -6.99 -0.09
C LEU A 387 8.38 -7.08 -0.46
N ASN A 388 8.07 -7.01 -1.74
CA ASN A 388 6.76 -7.33 -2.26
C ASN A 388 6.62 -8.86 -2.39
N LEU A 389 5.72 -9.46 -1.62
CA LEU A 389 5.44 -10.90 -1.61
C LEU A 389 4.25 -11.29 -2.49
N ALA A 390 3.63 -10.34 -3.20
CA ALA A 390 2.50 -10.60 -4.11
C ALA A 390 3.01 -11.08 -5.47
N CYS A 391 3.71 -12.21 -5.47
CA CYS A 391 4.26 -12.86 -6.65
C CYS A 391 4.07 -14.39 -6.57
N PRO A 392 4.18 -15.11 -7.71
CA PRO A 392 4.17 -16.58 -7.74
C PRO A 392 5.23 -17.17 -6.81
N LYS A 393 4.91 -18.33 -6.24
CA LYS A 393 5.80 -18.99 -5.26
C LYS A 393 7.21 -19.20 -5.80
N ALA A 394 7.35 -19.60 -7.06
CA ALA A 394 8.66 -19.81 -7.68
C ALA A 394 9.50 -18.51 -7.74
N THR A 395 8.88 -17.38 -8.02
CA THR A 395 9.53 -16.05 -8.00
C THR A 395 9.97 -15.68 -6.60
N LEU A 396 9.13 -15.93 -5.60
CA LEU A 396 9.45 -15.68 -4.18
C LEU A 396 10.62 -16.54 -3.71
N GLU A 397 10.61 -17.83 -4.00
CA GLU A 397 11.69 -18.78 -3.65
C GLU A 397 13.03 -18.34 -4.23
N GLU A 398 13.07 -18.01 -5.51
CA GLU A 398 14.29 -17.54 -6.17
C GLU A 398 14.77 -16.20 -5.63
N GLY A 399 13.85 -15.25 -5.39
CA GLY A 399 14.18 -13.95 -4.80
C GLY A 399 14.80 -14.06 -3.42
N LEU A 400 14.19 -14.83 -2.52
CA LEU A 400 14.71 -15.07 -1.16
C LEU A 400 16.05 -15.80 -1.18
N LYS A 401 16.21 -16.80 -2.06
CA LYS A 401 17.46 -17.51 -2.25
C LYS A 401 18.60 -16.54 -2.59
N ARG A 402 18.44 -15.73 -3.63
CA ARG A 402 19.44 -14.75 -4.07
C ARG A 402 19.76 -13.72 -2.99
N ILE A 403 18.76 -13.22 -2.27
CA ILE A 403 18.94 -12.29 -1.15
C ILE A 403 19.83 -12.94 -0.07
N CYS A 404 19.49 -14.15 0.37
CA CYS A 404 20.22 -14.83 1.44
C CYS A 404 21.65 -15.20 1.02
N GLU A 405 21.85 -15.66 -0.22
CA GLU A 405 23.20 -15.97 -0.75
C GLU A 405 24.07 -14.70 -0.81
N ALA A 406 23.53 -13.57 -1.27
CA ALA A 406 24.28 -12.31 -1.32
C ALA A 406 24.70 -11.80 0.06
N VAL A 407 23.80 -11.87 1.06
CA VAL A 407 24.10 -11.48 2.45
C VAL A 407 25.17 -12.40 3.07
N ASN A 408 25.04 -13.71 2.89
CA ASN A 408 25.99 -14.68 3.44
C ASN A 408 27.38 -14.58 2.80
N THR A 409 27.44 -14.33 1.48
CA THR A 409 28.72 -14.12 0.76
C THR A 409 29.44 -12.87 1.26
N LYS A 410 28.71 -11.75 1.41
CA LYS A 410 29.27 -10.51 1.97
C LYS A 410 29.86 -10.74 3.38
N HIS A 411 29.16 -11.49 4.21
CA HIS A 411 29.60 -11.76 5.58
C HIS A 411 30.87 -12.64 5.60
N THR A 412 30.99 -13.59 4.68
CA THR A 412 32.16 -14.45 4.56
C THR A 412 33.39 -13.70 4.03
N GLU A 413 33.21 -12.80 3.04
CA GLU A 413 34.28 -11.95 2.51
C GLU A 413 34.87 -11.02 3.58
N LYS A 414 34.04 -10.49 4.49
CA LYS A 414 34.48 -9.62 5.61
C LYS A 414 35.37 -10.37 6.62
N TYR A 415 35.20 -11.68 6.78
CA TYR A 415 36.02 -12.52 7.67
C TYR A 415 37.29 -13.08 7.00
N LEU A 416 37.38 -13.07 5.67
CA LEU A 416 38.57 -13.54 4.94
C LEU A 416 39.53 -12.40 4.60
N GLY A 417 39.14 -11.14 4.84
CA GLY A 417 39.93 -9.92 4.60
C GLY A 417 40.60 -9.33 5.84
N GLU A 418 40.39 -9.92 7.02
CA GLU A 418 41.13 -9.67 8.27
C GLU A 418 42.17 -10.80 8.47
#